data_0ad46fdbb5251e36568f62c5af7c15bb
#
_entry.id   0ad46fdbb5251e36568f62c5af7c15bb
#
_cell.length_a   1.000
_cell.length_b   1.000
_cell.length_c   1.000
_cell.angle_alpha   90.00
_cell.angle_beta   90.00
_cell.angle_gamma   90.00
#
_symmetry.space_group_name_H-M   'P 1'
#
loop_
_entity.id
_entity.type
_entity.pdbx_description
1 polymer ?
#
loop_
_entity_poly.entity_id
_entity_poly.type
_entity_poly.pdbx_seq_one_letter_code
_entity_poly.pdbx_strand_id
1 'polypeptide(L)'
;MKKYLTLAIALFAAVALQSCKDDNTDEPNPGPDPEPAVEYDIDTVSSVCEGIYFGDAFLNNEDVYTYYLSISDKPVLDGGYTDSEGTYYILWLNTPLEEQIANGTYTLTEETNKYTEYSFLGGEFSYIVHKNQQYFIKEGTMTVTTNGIKPRIEIEMTTTEGTTFHTVYEGIYFYYNKSIEWLKQDMNTTMTCAYSWYLTTASGESYDNKANLNITLYEKLDEDNWLVPPSSVLVFVGRGEFDNDGNLIPGTFTITNDEEASDYTFLAGGCINFMNAPFPTSTNFCYYYDPENSSAIQVGLAQSGTVEIEKNGDNYTLTYDLTTDKGKKMTGSYTGPIVVQDAPKVIEKNEWDLPEDLEMTFDAQNIKTQVMGSKYTVSDAYTWQFQFLQYNENWRYAGDQLYIEIVNNLDETEEPVPGVYKISDSNEVGTARMGTYKRDTGVDGFGTGTYFKHYDEGTLRWAGAATDGEVEVTKNDDGTYTITFDFLDGQEEPKHFKGTWTGELTRPW
;
A
#
# COMPACT_ATOMS: atom_id res chain seq x y z
N MET A 1 43.88 -20.91 12.58
CA MET A 1 43.88 -21.87 13.68
C MET A 1 42.80 -22.91 13.42
N LYS A 2 43.19 -24.04 12.82
CA LYS A 2 42.35 -25.21 12.67
C LYS A 2 42.47 -26.01 13.96
N LYS A 3 41.33 -26.33 14.60
CA LYS A 3 41.10 -27.48 15.48
C LYS A 3 39.84 -27.12 16.32
N TYR A 4 38.78 -27.82 16.03
CA TYR A 4 37.60 -28.20 16.81
C TYR A 4 36.39 -28.35 15.87
N LEU A 5 36.54 -29.30 14.97
CA LEU A 5 35.42 -29.85 14.22
C LEU A 5 35.66 -31.36 14.07
N THR A 6 35.37 -32.07 15.14
CA THR A 6 35.24 -33.54 15.12
C THR A 6 34.99 -33.98 16.57
N LEU A 7 33.69 -34.01 16.99
CA LEU A 7 33.18 -34.91 18.04
C LEU A 7 31.69 -34.61 18.33
N ALA A 8 30.80 -35.04 17.46
CA ALA A 8 29.38 -35.24 17.75
C ALA A 8 28.66 -36.03 16.66
N ILE A 9 29.30 -37.09 16.15
CA ILE A 9 28.63 -38.13 15.36
C ILE A 9 29.06 -39.46 15.92
N ALA A 10 28.47 -39.88 16.99
CA ALA A 10 28.44 -41.28 17.45
C ALA A 10 27.68 -41.33 18.78
N LEU A 11 26.36 -41.33 18.76
CA LEU A 11 25.51 -41.90 19.84
C LEU A 11 24.02 -41.88 19.45
N PHE A 12 23.65 -42.64 18.43
CA PHE A 12 22.27 -43.10 18.23
C PHE A 12 22.25 -44.26 17.25
N ALA A 13 22.91 -45.36 17.63
CA ALA A 13 22.78 -46.64 16.95
C ALA A 13 23.08 -47.77 17.93
N ALA A 14 22.20 -48.00 18.90
CA ALA A 14 22.18 -49.25 19.64
C ALA A 14 20.96 -49.31 20.58
N VAL A 15 19.75 -49.43 20.03
CA VAL A 15 18.63 -50.10 20.71
C VAL A 15 17.71 -50.68 19.65
N ALA A 16 18.08 -51.81 19.13
CA ALA A 16 17.16 -52.75 18.50
C ALA A 16 17.90 -54.07 18.35
N LEU A 17 17.72 -54.97 19.24
CA LEU A 17 17.76 -56.43 19.07
C LEU A 17 17.84 -57.08 20.45
N GLN A 18 16.70 -57.23 21.10
CA GLN A 18 16.50 -58.30 22.05
C GLN A 18 15.11 -58.89 21.81
N SER A 19 15.10 -59.84 20.90
CA SER A 19 14.03 -60.78 20.68
C SER A 19 14.09 -61.81 21.84
N CYS A 20 13.13 -61.81 22.72
CA CYS A 20 12.78 -62.99 23.51
C CYS A 20 11.58 -63.65 22.85
N LYS A 21 11.77 -64.92 22.49
CA LYS A 21 10.69 -65.84 22.18
C LYS A 21 9.87 -66.07 23.41
N ASP A 22 8.57 -65.90 23.34
CA ASP A 22 7.59 -66.68 24.10
C ASP A 22 6.39 -66.94 23.19
N ASP A 23 6.09 -68.23 23.02
CA ASP A 23 4.94 -68.73 22.32
C ASP A 23 3.68 -68.40 23.16
N ASN A 24 2.87 -67.45 22.62
CA ASN A 24 1.44 -67.41 22.89
C ASN A 24 0.76 -66.91 21.63
N THR A 25 -0.06 -67.80 21.10
CA THR A 25 -1.01 -67.55 20.02
C THR A 25 -2.15 -66.65 20.51
N ASP A 26 -1.91 -65.33 20.48
CA ASP A 26 -2.98 -64.33 20.45
C ASP A 26 -2.93 -63.67 19.08
N GLU A 27 -4.06 -63.69 18.37
CA GLU A 27 -4.24 -63.00 17.10
C GLU A 27 -3.85 -61.54 17.28
N PRO A 28 -3.06 -60.93 16.35
CA PRO A 28 -2.74 -59.53 16.42
C PRO A 28 -4.05 -58.73 16.34
N ASN A 29 -4.32 -58.00 17.41
CA ASN A 29 -5.37 -57.00 17.43
C ASN A 29 -5.16 -56.10 16.18
N PRO A 30 -6.11 -56.01 15.25
CA PRO A 30 -5.97 -55.10 14.13
C PRO A 30 -5.75 -53.71 14.71
N GLY A 31 -4.60 -53.10 14.41
CA GLY A 31 -4.33 -51.73 14.79
C GLY A 31 -5.51 -50.84 14.37
N PRO A 32 -5.68 -49.68 14.98
CA PRO A 32 -6.74 -48.78 14.60
C PRO A 32 -6.69 -48.59 13.06
N ASP A 33 -7.85 -48.75 12.44
CA ASP A 33 -7.97 -48.48 11.00
C ASP A 33 -7.29 -47.15 10.73
N PRO A 34 -6.49 -47.06 9.65
CA PRO A 34 -5.91 -45.79 9.25
C PRO A 34 -7.05 -44.76 9.10
N GLU A 35 -6.92 -43.63 9.73
CA GLU A 35 -7.88 -42.53 9.53
C GLU A 35 -8.11 -42.31 8.04
N PRO A 36 -9.37 -42.16 7.59
CA PRO A 36 -9.66 -41.93 6.21
C PRO A 36 -8.87 -40.71 5.72
N ALA A 37 -8.19 -40.84 4.60
CA ALA A 37 -7.48 -39.74 3.99
C ALA A 37 -8.45 -38.57 3.78
N VAL A 38 -8.08 -37.39 4.23
CA VAL A 38 -8.87 -36.17 3.98
C VAL A 38 -8.83 -35.91 2.47
N GLU A 39 -10.00 -35.80 1.85
CA GLU A 39 -10.13 -35.42 0.44
C GLU A 39 -10.32 -33.91 0.36
N TYR A 40 -9.51 -33.24 -0.43
CA TYR A 40 -9.60 -31.81 -0.74
C TYR A 40 -10.14 -31.62 -2.15
N ASP A 41 -10.92 -30.56 -2.37
CA ASP A 41 -11.41 -30.21 -3.73
C ASP A 41 -10.26 -29.87 -4.66
N ILE A 42 -9.25 -29.18 -4.14
CA ILE A 42 -8.02 -28.81 -4.84
C ILE A 42 -6.82 -29.19 -3.99
N ASP A 43 -6.09 -30.20 -4.46
CA ASP A 43 -4.86 -30.71 -3.83
C ASP A 43 -3.69 -30.52 -4.80
N THR A 44 -2.69 -29.74 -4.40
CA THR A 44 -1.54 -29.37 -5.22
C THR A 44 -0.23 -29.61 -4.49
N VAL A 45 0.87 -29.61 -5.24
CA VAL A 45 2.21 -29.56 -4.71
C VAL A 45 2.86 -28.27 -5.13
N SER A 46 3.10 -27.40 -4.19
CA SER A 46 3.76 -26.12 -4.46
C SER A 46 5.26 -26.31 -4.71
N SER A 47 5.77 -25.56 -5.68
CA SER A 47 7.19 -25.61 -6.09
C SER A 47 7.92 -24.29 -5.88
N VAL A 48 7.18 -23.21 -5.60
CA VAL A 48 7.69 -21.86 -5.40
C VAL A 48 7.21 -21.34 -4.04
N CYS A 49 8.10 -20.70 -3.31
CA CYS A 49 7.77 -19.90 -2.14
C CYS A 49 8.63 -18.64 -2.17
N GLU A 50 7.99 -17.51 -2.39
CA GLU A 50 8.64 -16.21 -2.47
C GLU A 50 7.80 -15.14 -1.77
N GLY A 51 8.40 -14.01 -1.44
CA GLY A 51 7.66 -12.96 -0.79
C GLY A 51 8.45 -11.72 -0.45
N ILE A 52 7.87 -10.94 0.45
CA ILE A 52 8.43 -9.70 0.96
C ILE A 52 8.45 -9.78 2.48
N TYR A 53 9.58 -9.46 3.06
CA TYR A 53 9.75 -9.31 4.51
C TYR A 53 9.64 -7.83 4.86
N PHE A 54 8.68 -7.49 5.71
CA PHE A 54 8.44 -6.12 6.16
C PHE A 54 9.03 -5.83 7.55
N GLY A 55 9.57 -6.84 8.23
CA GLY A 55 10.01 -6.71 9.61
C GLY A 55 8.82 -6.48 10.55
N ASP A 56 9.04 -5.62 11.53
CA ASP A 56 8.05 -5.18 12.51
C ASP A 56 7.40 -3.82 12.14
N ALA A 57 7.46 -3.42 10.87
CA ALA A 57 7.09 -2.07 10.42
C ALA A 57 5.62 -1.70 10.68
N PHE A 58 4.71 -2.67 10.67
CA PHE A 58 3.26 -2.43 10.86
C PHE A 58 2.79 -2.69 12.28
N LEU A 59 3.72 -3.00 13.20
CA LEU A 59 3.40 -3.66 14.45
C LEU A 59 3.79 -2.78 15.63
N ASN A 60 2.89 -2.75 16.63
CA ASN A 60 3.20 -2.22 17.95
C ASN A 60 3.78 -3.30 18.89
N ASN A 61 4.19 -4.45 18.35
CA ASN A 61 4.74 -5.58 19.08
C ASN A 61 6.13 -5.91 18.50
N GLU A 62 7.18 -5.67 19.26
CA GLU A 62 8.57 -5.85 18.84
C GLU A 62 8.98 -7.31 18.61
N ASP A 63 8.17 -8.26 19.08
CA ASP A 63 8.45 -9.69 18.98
C ASP A 63 7.74 -10.36 17.80
N VAL A 64 7.05 -9.59 16.95
CA VAL A 64 6.30 -10.11 15.80
C VAL A 64 6.76 -9.46 14.52
N TYR A 65 6.98 -10.26 13.50
CA TYR A 65 7.49 -9.84 12.19
C TYR A 65 6.56 -10.28 11.07
N THR A 66 6.42 -9.48 10.05
CA THR A 66 5.45 -9.69 8.98
C THR A 66 6.12 -10.08 7.67
N TYR A 67 5.55 -11.10 7.03
CA TYR A 67 5.82 -11.47 5.64
C TYR A 67 4.57 -11.35 4.79
N TYR A 68 4.74 -10.97 3.54
CA TYR A 68 3.75 -11.14 2.49
C TYR A 68 4.27 -12.24 1.56
N LEU A 69 3.69 -13.44 1.64
CA LEU A 69 4.19 -14.63 0.97
C LEU A 69 3.28 -15.05 -0.17
N SER A 70 3.88 -15.57 -1.23
CA SER A 70 3.24 -16.35 -2.29
C SER A 70 3.81 -17.75 -2.28
N ILE A 71 2.97 -18.74 -2.04
CA ILE A 71 3.32 -20.16 -2.11
C ILE A 71 2.51 -20.76 -3.25
N SER A 72 3.15 -21.36 -4.24
CA SER A 72 2.47 -21.73 -5.49
C SER A 72 3.06 -22.94 -6.21
N ASP A 73 2.27 -23.56 -7.05
CA ASP A 73 2.68 -24.64 -7.95
C ASP A 73 3.32 -24.13 -9.25
N LYS A 74 3.13 -22.84 -9.58
CA LYS A 74 3.71 -22.15 -10.73
C LYS A 74 4.45 -20.89 -10.30
N PRO A 75 5.53 -20.48 -10.98
CA PRO A 75 6.18 -19.21 -10.72
C PRO A 75 5.23 -18.05 -11.02
N VAL A 76 5.43 -16.93 -10.32
CA VAL A 76 4.83 -15.66 -10.70
C VAL A 76 5.45 -15.20 -12.02
N LEU A 77 4.62 -14.77 -12.95
CA LEU A 77 5.07 -14.31 -14.27
C LEU A 77 5.67 -12.90 -14.19
N ASP A 78 6.43 -12.51 -15.22
CA ASP A 78 6.97 -11.16 -15.33
C ASP A 78 5.87 -10.12 -15.18
N GLY A 79 6.11 -9.10 -14.36
CA GLY A 79 5.13 -8.09 -14.01
C GLY A 79 4.21 -8.44 -12.83
N GLY A 80 4.45 -9.56 -12.15
CA GLY A 80 3.71 -9.94 -10.94
C GLY A 80 2.39 -10.69 -11.21
N TYR A 81 2.19 -11.22 -12.43
CA TYR A 81 0.95 -11.93 -12.80
C TYR A 81 0.98 -13.40 -12.37
N THR A 82 -0.21 -13.92 -12.07
CA THR A 82 -0.42 -15.35 -11.85
C THR A 82 -0.58 -16.08 -13.18
N ASP A 83 -0.03 -17.30 -13.30
CA ASP A 83 -0.30 -18.19 -14.45
C ASP A 83 -1.76 -18.66 -14.40
N SER A 84 -2.46 -18.64 -15.54
CA SER A 84 -3.87 -19.02 -15.64
C SER A 84 -4.19 -20.46 -15.21
N GLU A 85 -3.19 -21.33 -15.18
CA GLU A 85 -3.32 -22.73 -14.72
C GLU A 85 -2.74 -22.96 -13.32
N GLY A 86 -2.28 -21.88 -12.65
CA GLY A 86 -1.61 -21.97 -11.37
C GLY A 86 -2.53 -21.86 -10.17
N THR A 87 -2.00 -22.30 -9.02
CA THR A 87 -2.58 -22.10 -7.70
C THR A 87 -1.60 -21.35 -6.82
N TYR A 88 -2.02 -20.21 -6.26
CA TYR A 88 -1.21 -19.31 -5.47
C TYR A 88 -1.88 -19.04 -4.13
N TYR A 89 -1.20 -19.35 -3.05
CA TYR A 89 -1.60 -19.03 -1.69
C TYR A 89 -0.89 -17.73 -1.30
N ILE A 90 -1.63 -16.64 -1.26
CA ILE A 90 -1.11 -15.31 -0.89
C ILE A 90 -1.43 -15.09 0.58
N LEU A 91 -0.40 -14.89 1.41
CA LEU A 91 -0.54 -14.86 2.86
C LEU A 91 0.17 -13.64 3.46
N TRP A 92 -0.56 -12.88 4.26
CA TRP A 92 0.00 -11.89 5.17
C TRP A 92 0.30 -12.58 6.51
N LEU A 93 1.53 -12.99 6.69
CA LEU A 93 1.96 -13.87 7.74
C LEU A 93 2.65 -13.12 8.88
N ASN A 94 2.32 -13.45 10.13
CA ASN A 94 2.97 -12.94 11.33
C ASN A 94 3.75 -14.04 12.04
N THR A 95 5.05 -13.85 12.19
CA THR A 95 5.99 -14.82 12.77
C THR A 95 6.74 -14.22 13.98
N PRO A 96 7.10 -15.01 15.00
CA PRO A 96 7.87 -14.49 16.14
C PRO A 96 9.38 -14.39 15.89
N LEU A 97 9.88 -14.76 14.70
CA LEU A 97 11.30 -14.75 14.41
C LEU A 97 11.64 -13.71 13.34
N GLU A 98 12.63 -12.89 13.65
CA GLU A 98 13.21 -11.93 12.71
C GLU A 98 13.85 -12.66 11.53
N GLU A 99 13.53 -12.21 10.30
CA GLU A 99 14.05 -12.76 9.03
C GLU A 99 13.86 -14.27 8.84
N GLN A 100 12.97 -14.90 9.63
CA GLN A 100 12.67 -16.33 9.53
C GLN A 100 11.18 -16.63 9.76
N ILE A 101 10.66 -17.58 9.00
CA ILE A 101 9.35 -18.15 9.29
C ILE A 101 9.54 -19.26 10.35
N ALA A 102 9.01 -19.03 11.55
CA ALA A 102 9.16 -19.96 12.66
C ALA A 102 8.44 -21.29 12.40
N ASN A 103 8.99 -22.38 12.94
CA ASN A 103 8.26 -23.65 12.98
C ASN A 103 7.04 -23.53 13.88
N GLY A 104 5.92 -24.04 13.42
CA GLY A 104 4.66 -23.97 14.14
C GLY A 104 3.46 -24.03 13.22
N THR A 105 2.27 -23.95 13.81
CA THR A 105 1.02 -23.87 13.07
C THR A 105 0.48 -22.45 13.14
N TYR A 106 0.31 -21.84 11.99
CA TYR A 106 -0.24 -20.51 11.79
C TYR A 106 -1.73 -20.65 11.50
N THR A 107 -2.52 -19.79 12.10
CA THR A 107 -3.98 -19.80 11.98
C THR A 107 -4.49 -18.48 11.41
N LEU A 108 -5.65 -18.54 10.76
CA LEU A 108 -6.33 -17.34 10.29
C LEU A 108 -6.74 -16.47 11.48
N THR A 109 -6.53 -15.17 11.36
CA THR A 109 -6.98 -14.18 12.33
C THR A 109 -7.66 -12.98 11.63
N GLU A 110 -8.48 -12.25 12.37
CA GLU A 110 -9.10 -11.04 11.87
C GLU A 110 -8.08 -9.87 11.87
N GLU A 111 -8.33 -8.85 11.08
CA GLU A 111 -7.46 -7.67 10.97
C GLU A 111 -7.20 -7.00 12.33
N THR A 112 -8.19 -6.99 13.22
CA THR A 112 -8.04 -6.47 14.59
C THR A 112 -6.96 -7.17 15.41
N ASN A 113 -6.59 -8.39 15.01
CA ASN A 113 -5.56 -9.21 15.66
C ASN A 113 -4.29 -9.35 14.80
N LYS A 114 -4.03 -8.39 13.91
CA LYS A 114 -2.91 -8.45 12.96
C LYS A 114 -1.51 -8.52 13.58
N TYR A 115 -1.39 -8.40 14.89
CA TYR A 115 -0.12 -8.46 15.62
C TYR A 115 0.06 -9.75 16.42
N THR A 116 -0.71 -10.79 16.11
CA THR A 116 -0.64 -12.07 16.80
C THR A 116 0.39 -12.96 16.13
N GLU A 117 1.33 -13.48 16.91
CA GLU A 117 2.27 -14.52 16.47
C GLU A 117 1.56 -15.76 15.94
N TYR A 118 2.21 -16.48 15.03
CA TYR A 118 1.67 -17.68 14.42
C TYR A 118 0.28 -17.48 13.80
N SER A 119 0.13 -16.37 13.10
CA SER A 119 -1.13 -16.04 12.43
C SER A 119 -0.91 -15.61 10.99
N PHE A 120 -1.99 -15.64 10.23
CA PHE A 120 -2.08 -14.92 8.96
C PHE A 120 -3.42 -14.17 8.90
N LEU A 121 -3.40 -12.95 8.32
CA LEU A 121 -4.57 -12.10 8.27
C LEU A 121 -5.56 -12.60 7.23
N GLY A 122 -6.84 -12.55 7.56
CA GLY A 122 -7.94 -12.84 6.64
C GLY A 122 -8.31 -11.68 5.70
N GLY A 123 -9.44 -11.84 5.03
CA GLY A 123 -10.00 -10.83 4.15
C GLY A 123 -9.13 -10.57 2.92
N GLU A 124 -8.88 -9.30 2.64
CA GLU A 124 -8.07 -8.85 1.49
C GLU A 124 -6.57 -9.09 1.66
N PHE A 125 -6.11 -9.37 2.88
CA PHE A 125 -4.69 -9.58 3.19
C PHE A 125 -4.20 -10.97 2.80
N SER A 126 -5.06 -12.00 2.93
CA SER A 126 -4.70 -13.36 2.55
C SER A 126 -5.83 -14.03 1.77
N TYR A 127 -5.47 -14.60 0.63
CA TYR A 127 -6.41 -15.20 -0.30
C TYR A 127 -5.72 -16.26 -1.16
N ILE A 128 -6.51 -17.05 -1.87
CA ILE A 128 -6.01 -18.04 -2.82
C ILE A 128 -6.41 -17.58 -4.23
N VAL A 129 -5.46 -17.67 -5.18
CA VAL A 129 -5.77 -17.54 -6.61
C VAL A 129 -5.60 -18.92 -7.25
N HIS A 130 -6.65 -19.48 -7.79
CA HIS A 130 -6.62 -20.73 -8.54
C HIS A 130 -7.23 -20.52 -9.90
N LYS A 131 -6.45 -20.79 -10.95
CA LYS A 131 -6.88 -20.59 -12.35
C LYS A 131 -7.47 -19.21 -12.59
N ASN A 132 -6.76 -18.18 -12.13
CA ASN A 132 -7.14 -16.78 -12.21
C ASN A 132 -8.40 -16.37 -11.41
N GLN A 133 -9.03 -17.27 -10.68
CA GLN A 133 -10.12 -16.95 -9.77
C GLN A 133 -9.57 -16.72 -8.35
N GLN A 134 -9.99 -15.64 -7.71
CA GLN A 134 -9.65 -15.34 -6.32
C GLN A 134 -10.67 -15.94 -5.36
N TYR A 135 -10.19 -16.54 -4.28
CA TYR A 135 -10.98 -17.15 -3.21
C TYR A 135 -10.55 -16.56 -1.86
N PHE A 136 -11.50 -16.07 -1.10
CA PHE A 136 -11.24 -15.58 0.25
C PHE A 136 -11.25 -16.74 1.25
N ILE A 137 -10.28 -16.71 2.18
CA ILE A 137 -10.10 -17.74 3.17
C ILE A 137 -11.11 -17.53 4.31
N LYS A 138 -11.89 -18.56 4.63
CA LYS A 138 -12.81 -18.57 5.75
C LYS A 138 -12.16 -19.14 7.02
N GLU A 139 -11.40 -20.22 6.84
CA GLU A 139 -10.69 -20.92 7.90
C GLU A 139 -9.55 -21.76 7.33
N GLY A 140 -8.58 -22.08 8.15
CA GLY A 140 -7.48 -22.95 7.74
C GLY A 140 -6.22 -22.76 8.56
N THR A 141 -5.21 -23.54 8.19
CA THR A 141 -3.92 -23.56 8.85
C THR A 141 -2.77 -23.60 7.83
N MET A 142 -1.64 -23.02 8.22
CA MET A 142 -0.35 -23.24 7.60
C MET A 142 0.61 -23.80 8.63
N THR A 143 1.09 -25.02 8.43
CA THR A 143 2.03 -25.66 9.34
C THR A 143 3.44 -25.65 8.73
N VAL A 144 4.38 -25.09 9.48
CA VAL A 144 5.79 -25.01 9.09
C VAL A 144 6.60 -25.96 9.98
N THR A 145 7.36 -26.83 9.30
CA THR A 145 8.32 -27.72 9.96
C THR A 145 9.64 -27.67 9.21
N THR A 146 10.74 -27.60 9.94
CA THR A 146 12.08 -27.61 9.31
C THR A 146 12.74 -28.95 9.57
N ASN A 147 13.07 -29.65 8.50
CA ASN A 147 13.87 -30.88 8.55
C ASN A 147 15.24 -30.58 7.93
N GLY A 148 16.24 -30.42 8.77
CA GLY A 148 17.56 -29.99 8.33
C GLY A 148 17.58 -28.49 7.97
N ILE A 149 17.87 -28.16 6.71
CA ILE A 149 17.98 -26.78 6.21
C ILE A 149 16.80 -26.34 5.35
N LYS A 150 15.85 -27.23 5.08
CA LYS A 150 14.70 -26.95 4.22
C LYS A 150 13.41 -26.92 5.05
N PRO A 151 12.66 -25.83 5.01
CA PRO A 151 11.32 -25.83 5.54
C PRO A 151 10.38 -26.67 4.66
N ARG A 152 9.46 -27.35 5.34
CA ARG A 152 8.26 -27.94 4.76
C ARG A 152 7.07 -27.13 5.25
N ILE A 153 6.31 -26.60 4.33
CA ILE A 153 5.12 -25.83 4.60
C ILE A 153 3.92 -26.63 4.08
N GLU A 154 2.95 -26.87 4.93
CA GLU A 154 1.72 -27.54 4.59
C GLU A 154 0.55 -26.60 4.88
N ILE A 155 -0.32 -26.43 3.90
CA ILE A 155 -1.43 -25.49 3.93
C ILE A 155 -2.72 -26.26 3.72
N GLU A 156 -3.67 -26.04 4.62
CA GLU A 156 -5.03 -26.58 4.56
C GLU A 156 -5.99 -25.42 4.77
N MET A 157 -6.83 -25.11 3.77
CA MET A 157 -7.71 -23.96 3.82
C MET A 157 -9.09 -24.27 3.27
N THR A 158 -10.11 -23.66 3.87
CA THR A 158 -11.49 -23.65 3.38
C THR A 158 -11.87 -22.22 3.05
N THR A 159 -12.42 -22.01 1.87
CA THR A 159 -12.82 -20.69 1.39
C THR A 159 -14.23 -20.31 1.86
N THR A 160 -14.61 -19.06 1.64
CA THR A 160 -15.97 -18.56 1.96
C THR A 160 -17.05 -19.27 1.14
N GLU A 161 -16.71 -19.78 -0.05
CA GLU A 161 -17.59 -20.59 -0.90
C GLU A 161 -17.67 -22.07 -0.47
N GLY A 162 -16.81 -22.49 0.47
CA GLY A 162 -16.73 -23.84 0.99
C GLY A 162 -15.79 -24.77 0.21
N THR A 163 -15.04 -24.26 -0.77
CA THR A 163 -14.01 -25.03 -1.48
C THR A 163 -12.81 -25.27 -0.57
N THR A 164 -12.33 -26.50 -0.54
CA THR A 164 -11.18 -26.91 0.28
C THR A 164 -9.92 -26.99 -0.57
N PHE A 165 -8.86 -26.39 -0.06
CA PHE A 165 -7.54 -26.33 -0.70
C PHE A 165 -6.49 -26.96 0.18
N HIS A 166 -5.59 -27.74 -0.42
CA HIS A 166 -4.42 -28.27 0.23
C HIS A 166 -3.19 -28.11 -0.66
N THR A 167 -2.05 -27.83 -0.05
CA THR A 167 -0.76 -27.87 -0.72
C THR A 167 0.37 -28.16 0.24
N VAL A 168 1.43 -28.77 -0.28
CA VAL A 168 2.70 -28.96 0.41
C VAL A 168 3.80 -28.31 -0.41
N TYR A 169 4.61 -27.51 0.26
CA TYR A 169 5.86 -26.95 -0.27
C TYR A 169 7.04 -27.52 0.54
N GLU A 170 8.11 -27.92 -0.14
CA GLU A 170 9.37 -28.33 0.51
C GLU A 170 10.53 -27.69 -0.24
N GLY A 171 11.16 -26.69 0.35
CA GLY A 171 12.23 -25.95 -0.34
C GLY A 171 12.75 -24.77 0.44
N ILE A 172 13.64 -24.00 -0.17
CA ILE A 172 14.14 -22.74 0.35
C ILE A 172 13.18 -21.66 -0.14
N TYR A 173 12.68 -20.82 0.75
CA TYR A 173 11.89 -19.64 0.37
C TYR A 173 12.80 -18.44 0.12
N PHE A 174 12.39 -17.60 -0.82
CA PHE A 174 13.08 -16.36 -1.16
C PHE A 174 12.21 -15.17 -0.76
N TYR A 175 12.83 -14.12 -0.26
CA TYR A 175 12.12 -12.89 0.05
C TYR A 175 12.97 -11.65 -0.25
N TYR A 176 12.29 -10.57 -0.58
CA TYR A 176 12.88 -9.24 -0.66
C TYR A 176 12.73 -8.57 0.69
N ASN A 177 13.85 -8.20 1.30
CA ASN A 177 13.81 -7.44 2.56
C ASN A 177 13.43 -5.99 2.26
N LYS A 178 12.27 -5.58 2.77
CA LYS A 178 11.70 -4.23 2.74
C LYS A 178 11.46 -3.69 4.15
N SER A 179 12.06 -4.29 5.16
CA SER A 179 11.93 -3.82 6.54
C SER A 179 12.45 -2.38 6.69
N ILE A 180 11.85 -1.66 7.60
CA ILE A 180 12.29 -0.31 7.97
C ILE A 180 13.56 -0.42 8.83
N GLU A 181 14.54 0.42 8.54
CA GLU A 181 15.65 0.65 9.46
C GLU A 181 15.22 1.71 10.50
N TRP A 182 15.02 1.27 11.73
CA TRP A 182 14.61 2.15 12.82
C TRP A 182 15.74 3.07 13.28
N LEU A 183 15.38 4.24 13.84
CA LEU A 183 16.34 5.13 14.49
C LEU A 183 17.15 4.37 15.55
N LYS A 184 18.49 4.41 15.41
CA LYS A 184 19.42 3.71 16.32
C LYS A 184 19.80 4.52 17.54
N GLN A 185 19.61 5.85 17.49
CA GLN A 185 20.01 6.79 18.53
C GLN A 185 19.00 7.93 18.66
N ASP A 186 19.10 8.66 19.77
CA ASP A 186 18.36 9.90 19.94
C ASP A 186 18.84 10.94 18.93
N MET A 187 17.90 11.72 18.40
CA MET A 187 18.17 12.78 17.43
C MET A 187 17.89 14.14 18.04
N ASN A 188 18.78 15.09 17.77
CA ASN A 188 18.57 16.50 18.11
C ASN A 188 18.94 17.34 16.89
N THR A 189 17.93 17.91 16.23
CA THR A 189 18.09 18.55 14.94
C THR A 189 17.59 19.97 14.92
N THR A 190 18.31 20.84 14.20
CA THR A 190 17.85 22.18 13.87
C THR A 190 17.39 22.17 12.42
N MET A 191 16.10 22.32 12.21
CA MET A 191 15.48 22.36 10.88
C MET A 191 15.64 23.75 10.28
N THR A 192 15.82 23.83 8.95
CA THR A 192 16.12 25.10 8.27
C THR A 192 15.01 25.51 7.30
N CYS A 193 14.10 24.60 6.94
CA CYS A 193 13.00 24.86 6.02
C CYS A 193 11.72 24.21 6.51
N ALA A 194 10.59 24.86 6.29
CA ALA A 194 9.26 24.37 6.65
C ALA A 194 8.26 24.60 5.54
N TYR A 195 7.55 23.53 5.17
CA TYR A 195 6.40 23.60 4.28
C TYR A 195 5.16 23.10 5.03
N SER A 196 4.03 23.71 4.78
CA SER A 196 2.74 23.26 5.32
C SER A 196 1.74 23.10 4.20
N TRP A 197 1.01 21.98 4.21
CA TRP A 197 -0.15 21.76 3.36
C TRP A 197 -1.38 21.61 4.24
N TYR A 198 -2.48 22.23 3.80
CA TYR A 198 -3.77 21.97 4.41
C TYR A 198 -4.35 20.70 3.80
N LEU A 199 -4.67 19.75 4.66
CA LEU A 199 -5.49 18.61 4.29
C LEU A 199 -6.94 19.06 4.48
N THR A 200 -7.60 19.46 3.40
CA THR A 200 -9.03 19.75 3.46
C THR A 200 -9.77 18.46 3.78
N THR A 201 -10.59 18.45 4.83
CA THR A 201 -11.51 17.33 5.00
C THR A 201 -12.52 17.37 3.86
N ALA A 202 -12.68 16.25 3.18
CA ALA A 202 -13.61 16.08 2.06
C ALA A 202 -15.09 16.15 2.47
N SER A 203 -15.40 16.39 3.75
CA SER A 203 -16.76 16.37 4.28
C SER A 203 -17.59 17.61 3.95
N GLY A 204 -17.02 18.62 3.30
CA GLY A 204 -17.77 19.84 2.92
C GLY A 204 -18.35 20.63 4.10
N GLU A 205 -17.92 20.34 5.32
CA GLU A 205 -18.29 21.11 6.48
C GLU A 205 -17.56 22.45 6.49
N SER A 206 -18.28 23.49 6.82
CA SER A 206 -17.71 24.83 7.00
C SER A 206 -16.58 24.77 8.02
N TYR A 207 -15.40 25.20 7.61
CA TYR A 207 -14.25 25.23 8.50
C TYR A 207 -14.47 26.32 9.54
N ASP A 208 -14.62 25.94 10.79
CA ASP A 208 -14.62 26.82 11.94
C ASP A 208 -13.19 27.33 12.23
N ASN A 209 -12.52 27.93 11.22
CA ASN A 209 -11.11 28.31 11.33
C ASN A 209 -10.17 27.19 11.80
N LYS A 210 -10.57 25.93 11.68
CA LYS A 210 -9.82 24.75 12.07
C LYS A 210 -9.67 23.83 10.87
N ALA A 211 -8.46 23.34 10.63
CA ALA A 211 -8.21 22.44 9.52
C ALA A 211 -7.19 21.38 9.90
N ASN A 212 -7.29 20.24 9.24
CA ASN A 212 -6.22 19.28 9.23
C ASN A 212 -5.02 19.90 8.50
N LEU A 213 -3.85 19.71 9.05
CA LEU A 213 -2.61 20.28 8.51
C LEU A 213 -1.52 19.23 8.44
N ASN A 214 -0.63 19.41 7.49
CA ASN A 214 0.63 18.69 7.41
C ASN A 214 1.75 19.72 7.46
N ILE A 215 2.68 19.60 8.40
CA ILE A 215 3.88 20.42 8.45
C ILE A 215 5.08 19.50 8.22
N THR A 216 5.85 19.78 7.19
CA THR A 216 7.10 19.07 6.91
C THR A 216 8.28 19.98 7.15
N LEU A 217 9.17 19.57 8.02
CA LEU A 217 10.42 20.26 8.35
C LEU A 217 11.60 19.53 7.70
N TYR A 218 12.53 20.28 7.14
CA TYR A 218 13.76 19.79 6.52
C TYR A 218 14.98 20.37 7.21
N GLU A 219 16.00 19.53 7.45
CA GLU A 219 17.28 19.98 8.01
C GLU A 219 18.16 20.64 6.96
N LYS A 220 18.26 20.02 5.75
CA LYS A 220 19.09 20.56 4.66
C LYS A 220 18.43 20.29 3.30
N LEU A 221 18.26 21.36 2.55
CA LEU A 221 17.89 21.32 1.14
C LEU A 221 18.95 22.07 0.33
N ASP A 222 19.17 21.68 -0.92
CA ASP A 222 19.97 22.44 -1.88
C ASP A 222 19.17 23.60 -2.52
N GLU A 223 19.80 24.28 -3.48
CA GLU A 223 19.21 25.43 -4.18
C GLU A 223 17.98 25.03 -5.06
N ASP A 224 17.90 23.74 -5.43
CA ASP A 224 16.79 23.16 -6.22
C ASP A 224 15.73 22.50 -5.30
N ASN A 225 15.82 22.67 -4.00
CA ASN A 225 14.97 22.06 -2.96
C ASN A 225 15.07 20.52 -2.87
N TRP A 226 16.18 19.93 -3.29
CA TRP A 226 16.45 18.51 -3.06
C TRP A 226 17.10 18.28 -1.69
N LEU A 227 16.76 17.17 -1.06
CA LEU A 227 17.34 16.78 0.21
C LEU A 227 18.84 16.46 0.05
N VAL A 228 19.67 17.01 0.95
CA VAL A 228 21.13 16.81 0.94
C VAL A 228 21.55 15.97 2.14
N PRO A 229 21.72 14.65 1.99
CA PRO A 229 22.20 13.78 3.07
C PRO A 229 23.65 14.11 3.51
N PRO A 230 24.03 13.90 4.80
CA PRO A 230 23.13 13.49 5.87
C PRO A 230 22.16 14.62 6.25
N SER A 231 20.89 14.29 6.34
CA SER A 231 19.82 15.25 6.60
C SER A 231 18.59 14.58 7.19
N SER A 232 17.80 15.35 7.91
CA SER A 232 16.58 14.89 8.55
C SER A 232 15.35 15.54 7.94
N VAL A 233 14.26 14.78 7.92
CA VAL A 233 12.92 15.26 7.58
C VAL A 233 11.99 14.87 8.72
N LEU A 234 11.18 15.80 9.20
CA LEU A 234 10.17 15.58 10.22
C LEU A 234 8.81 16.02 9.69
N VAL A 235 7.87 15.09 9.69
CA VAL A 235 6.50 15.32 9.25
C VAL A 235 5.57 15.33 10.45
N PHE A 236 4.68 16.30 10.50
CA PHE A 236 3.57 16.38 11.44
C PHE A 236 2.25 16.35 10.68
N VAL A 237 1.35 15.49 11.08
CA VAL A 237 -0.01 15.45 10.54
C VAL A 237 -0.98 15.60 11.70
N GLY A 238 -1.84 16.60 11.65
CA GLY A 238 -2.72 16.88 12.77
C GLY A 238 -3.78 17.92 12.46
N ARG A 239 -4.26 18.59 13.51
CA ARG A 239 -5.31 19.60 13.39
C ARG A 239 -4.94 20.85 14.17
N GLY A 240 -5.05 22.01 13.52
CA GLY A 240 -4.76 23.31 14.09
C GLY A 240 -5.85 24.35 13.81
N GLU A 241 -5.75 25.49 14.46
CA GLU A 241 -6.59 26.67 14.21
C GLU A 241 -5.83 27.68 13.34
N PHE A 242 -6.58 28.44 12.54
CA PHE A 242 -6.06 29.45 11.63
C PHE A 242 -6.78 30.78 11.83
N ASP A 243 -6.04 31.86 11.67
CA ASP A 243 -6.62 33.20 11.64
C ASP A 243 -7.32 33.47 10.28
N ASN A 244 -8.01 34.62 10.18
CA ASN A 244 -8.73 34.99 8.96
C ASN A 244 -7.81 35.22 7.73
N ASP A 245 -6.51 35.40 7.96
CA ASP A 245 -5.50 35.56 6.92
C ASP A 245 -4.87 34.21 6.52
N GLY A 246 -5.33 33.09 7.12
CA GLY A 246 -4.84 31.75 6.87
C GLY A 246 -3.53 31.41 7.59
N ASN A 247 -3.13 32.19 8.57
CA ASN A 247 -1.95 31.87 9.37
C ASN A 247 -2.30 30.89 10.48
N LEU A 248 -1.42 29.93 10.73
CA LEU A 248 -1.54 29.01 11.85
C LEU A 248 -1.50 29.78 13.18
N ILE A 249 -2.48 29.55 14.04
CA ILE A 249 -2.52 30.11 15.38
C ILE A 249 -1.53 29.33 16.27
N PRO A 250 -0.62 30.05 16.98
CA PRO A 250 0.33 29.42 17.87
C PRO A 250 -0.33 28.62 18.99
N GLY A 251 0.39 27.58 19.48
CA GLY A 251 -0.08 26.76 20.58
C GLY A 251 0.83 25.58 20.86
N THR A 252 0.48 24.81 21.86
CA THR A 252 1.15 23.57 22.19
C THR A 252 0.35 22.38 21.63
N PHE A 253 0.94 21.64 20.73
CA PHE A 253 0.38 20.43 20.14
C PHE A 253 0.91 19.21 20.87
N THR A 254 0.06 18.23 21.07
CA THR A 254 0.43 16.93 21.66
C THR A 254 0.25 15.81 20.66
N ILE A 255 1.06 14.75 20.75
CA ILE A 255 0.83 13.56 19.96
C ILE A 255 -0.36 12.78 20.53
N THR A 256 -1.29 12.40 19.68
CA THR A 256 -2.45 11.54 20.02
C THR A 256 -2.42 10.24 19.27
N ASN A 257 -2.88 9.16 19.92
CA ASN A 257 -3.10 7.85 19.32
C ASN A 257 -4.55 7.63 18.86
N ASP A 258 -5.35 8.68 18.89
CA ASP A 258 -6.72 8.63 18.35
C ASP A 258 -6.66 8.44 16.82
N GLU A 259 -7.71 7.86 16.24
CA GLU A 259 -7.80 7.66 14.78
C GLU A 259 -7.88 8.98 14.03
N GLU A 260 -8.46 10.01 14.67
CA GLU A 260 -8.58 11.35 14.11
C GLU A 260 -7.93 12.40 15.04
N ALA A 261 -7.30 13.39 14.44
CA ALA A 261 -6.71 14.50 15.18
C ALA A 261 -7.82 15.40 15.75
N SER A 262 -7.72 15.69 17.04
CA SER A 262 -8.44 16.78 17.68
C SER A 262 -7.67 18.10 17.61
N ASP A 263 -8.29 19.21 18.02
CA ASP A 263 -7.62 20.52 17.99
C ASP A 263 -6.33 20.52 18.79
N TYR A 264 -5.28 21.11 18.23
CA TYR A 264 -3.94 21.14 18.80
C TYR A 264 -3.35 19.75 19.09
N THR A 265 -3.63 18.79 18.21
CA THR A 265 -2.97 17.48 18.25
C THR A 265 -2.33 17.12 16.93
N PHE A 266 -1.28 16.31 17.00
CA PHE A 266 -0.70 15.59 15.87
C PHE A 266 -0.94 14.10 16.06
N LEU A 267 -1.28 13.42 14.98
CA LEU A 267 -1.49 11.97 14.99
C LEU A 267 -0.17 11.24 15.23
N ALA A 268 -0.20 10.22 16.05
CA ALA A 268 0.93 9.33 16.24
C ALA A 268 1.37 8.69 14.92
N GLY A 269 2.66 8.48 14.77
CA GLY A 269 3.24 7.86 13.59
C GLY A 269 2.86 6.40 13.44
N GLY A 270 2.66 5.96 12.21
CA GLY A 270 2.36 4.59 11.84
C GLY A 270 2.99 4.23 10.49
N CYS A 271 2.75 3.03 10.04
CA CYS A 271 3.11 2.59 8.68
C CYS A 271 1.92 1.96 7.98
N ILE A 272 1.82 2.22 6.70
CA ILE A 272 0.90 1.51 5.80
C ILE A 272 1.70 0.71 4.77
N ASN A 273 1.08 -0.30 4.21
CA ASN A 273 1.64 -0.97 3.03
C ASN A 273 1.32 -0.14 1.79
N PHE A 274 2.34 0.46 1.19
CA PHE A 274 2.23 1.20 -0.04
C PHE A 274 3.19 0.63 -1.08
N MET A 275 2.65 0.13 -2.20
CA MET A 275 3.43 -0.50 -3.29
C MET A 275 4.36 -1.61 -2.79
N ASN A 276 3.86 -2.50 -1.93
CA ASN A 276 4.61 -3.60 -1.32
C ASN A 276 5.86 -3.13 -0.55
N ALA A 277 5.77 -1.99 0.11
CA ALA A 277 6.77 -1.50 1.05
C ALA A 277 6.09 -0.78 2.22
N PRO A 278 6.66 -0.83 3.43
CA PRO A 278 6.19 -0.03 4.54
C PRO A 278 6.44 1.45 4.24
N PHE A 279 5.39 2.26 4.36
CA PHE A 279 5.46 3.69 4.16
C PHE A 279 5.06 4.41 5.47
N PRO A 280 5.98 5.21 6.06
CA PRO A 280 5.68 5.96 7.26
C PRO A 280 4.57 6.99 7.02
N THR A 281 3.62 7.05 7.95
CA THR A 281 2.49 7.98 7.89
C THR A 281 2.39 8.80 9.18
N SER A 282 1.56 9.83 9.15
CA SER A 282 1.30 10.71 10.29
C SER A 282 2.60 11.35 10.81
N THR A 283 2.80 11.43 12.12
CA THR A 283 4.00 12.11 12.66
C THR A 283 5.20 11.19 12.65
N ASN A 284 6.09 11.41 11.71
CA ASN A 284 7.27 10.57 11.51
C ASN A 284 8.53 11.40 11.24
N PHE A 285 9.68 10.80 11.56
CA PHE A 285 11.00 11.35 11.37
C PHE A 285 11.81 10.42 10.48
N CYS A 286 12.44 10.95 9.43
CA CYS A 286 13.29 10.22 8.51
C CYS A 286 14.71 10.83 8.55
N TYR A 287 15.71 10.01 8.86
CA TYR A 287 17.11 10.41 8.81
C TYR A 287 17.80 9.74 7.62
N TYR A 288 18.13 10.53 6.63
CA TYR A 288 18.88 10.14 5.44
C TYR A 288 20.37 10.24 5.76
N TYR A 289 21.04 9.13 6.00
CA TYR A 289 22.39 9.14 6.55
C TYR A 289 23.51 8.94 5.53
N ASP A 290 23.21 8.44 4.35
CA ASP A 290 24.21 8.14 3.33
C ASP A 290 24.02 9.04 2.09
N PRO A 291 25.00 9.93 1.79
CA PRO A 291 24.92 10.82 0.63
C PRO A 291 25.02 10.09 -0.72
N GLU A 292 25.53 8.86 -0.74
CA GLU A 292 25.67 8.07 -1.97
C GLU A 292 24.49 7.12 -2.19
N ASN A 293 23.64 6.92 -1.18
CA ASN A 293 22.47 6.06 -1.22
C ASN A 293 21.23 6.72 -0.62
N SER A 294 20.41 7.30 -1.48
CA SER A 294 19.17 7.98 -1.05
C SER A 294 18.12 7.04 -0.41
N SER A 295 18.31 5.73 -0.52
CA SER A 295 17.45 4.73 0.15
C SER A 295 17.96 4.35 1.55
N ALA A 296 19.11 4.87 1.97
CA ALA A 296 19.64 4.64 3.31
C ALA A 296 18.97 5.60 4.32
N ILE A 297 17.83 5.17 4.86
CA ILE A 297 16.96 5.98 5.70
C ILE A 297 16.71 5.24 7.02
N GLN A 298 16.89 5.95 8.15
CA GLN A 298 16.39 5.51 9.44
C GLN A 298 15.09 6.24 9.78
N VAL A 299 14.11 5.51 10.29
CA VAL A 299 12.76 6.02 10.57
C VAL A 299 12.46 6.00 12.07
N GLY A 300 11.79 7.03 12.56
CA GLY A 300 11.20 7.10 13.88
C GLY A 300 9.73 7.49 13.77
N LEU A 301 8.84 6.71 14.38
CA LEU A 301 7.40 6.98 14.41
C LEU A 301 7.07 7.62 15.77
N ALA A 302 6.67 8.87 15.80
CA ALA A 302 6.37 9.57 17.06
C ALA A 302 5.11 8.96 17.71
N GLN A 303 5.22 8.53 18.96
CA GLN A 303 4.10 7.96 19.73
C GLN A 303 3.67 8.85 20.89
N SER A 304 4.51 9.76 21.31
CA SER A 304 4.20 10.72 22.38
C SER A 304 5.11 11.93 22.31
N GLY A 305 4.71 12.99 22.99
CA GLY A 305 5.51 14.21 23.10
C GLY A 305 4.72 15.46 22.77
N THR A 306 5.43 16.57 22.65
CA THR A 306 4.87 17.90 22.42
C THR A 306 5.60 18.65 21.33
N VAL A 307 4.88 19.54 20.66
CA VAL A 307 5.41 20.54 19.73
C VAL A 307 4.88 21.90 20.17
N GLU A 308 5.78 22.78 20.60
CA GLU A 308 5.44 24.17 20.91
C GLU A 308 5.61 25.01 19.65
N ILE A 309 4.56 25.72 19.27
CA ILE A 309 4.55 26.61 18.09
C ILE A 309 4.31 28.04 18.60
N GLU A 310 5.28 28.91 18.34
CA GLU A 310 5.20 30.33 18.60
C GLU A 310 5.26 31.11 17.28
N LYS A 311 4.63 32.28 17.21
CA LYS A 311 4.68 33.17 16.04
C LYS A 311 5.27 34.53 16.44
N ASN A 312 6.25 35.00 15.68
CA ASN A 312 6.85 36.31 15.85
C ASN A 312 6.98 37.02 14.48
N GLY A 313 6.03 37.91 14.22
CA GLY A 313 5.88 38.52 12.90
C GLY A 313 5.51 37.46 11.87
N ASP A 314 6.27 37.38 10.79
CA ASP A 314 6.07 36.38 9.71
C ASP A 314 6.78 35.04 9.99
N ASN A 315 7.53 34.95 11.07
CA ASN A 315 8.26 33.73 11.43
C ASN A 315 7.53 32.95 12.51
N TYR A 316 7.70 31.63 12.42
CA TYR A 316 7.32 30.67 13.46
C TYR A 316 8.55 30.11 14.12
N THR A 317 8.44 29.80 15.40
CA THR A 317 9.41 28.96 16.12
C THR A 317 8.69 27.70 16.54
N LEU A 318 9.12 26.55 16.04
CA LEU A 318 8.65 25.24 16.46
C LEU A 318 9.75 24.61 17.33
N THR A 319 9.37 24.14 18.51
CA THR A 319 10.24 23.35 19.39
C THR A 319 9.55 22.02 19.65
N TYR A 320 10.23 20.91 19.42
CA TYR A 320 9.64 19.59 19.57
C TYR A 320 10.47 18.69 20.50
N ASP A 321 9.77 17.92 21.33
CA ASP A 321 10.29 16.83 22.18
C ASP A 321 9.37 15.64 22.03
N LEU A 322 9.78 14.70 21.18
CA LEU A 322 9.00 13.54 20.79
C LEU A 322 9.69 12.26 21.22
N THR A 323 8.91 11.22 21.43
CA THR A 323 9.41 9.87 21.69
C THR A 323 8.82 8.92 20.65
N THR A 324 9.69 8.12 20.03
CA THR A 324 9.29 7.14 19.02
C THR A 324 8.71 5.87 19.66
N ASP A 325 8.09 5.05 18.83
CA ASP A 325 7.63 3.69 19.16
C ASP A 325 8.78 2.79 19.69
N LYS A 326 10.01 3.01 19.23
CA LYS A 326 11.22 2.30 19.71
C LYS A 326 11.94 3.04 20.87
N GLY A 327 11.27 3.98 21.51
CA GLY A 327 11.77 4.69 22.69
C GLY A 327 12.90 5.68 22.42
N LYS A 328 13.18 6.03 21.15
CA LYS A 328 14.18 7.04 20.83
C LYS A 328 13.60 8.45 20.95
N LYS A 329 14.42 9.39 21.41
CA LYS A 329 14.06 10.80 21.47
C LYS A 329 14.33 11.48 20.14
N MET A 330 13.38 12.31 19.73
CA MET A 330 13.52 13.24 18.61
C MET A 330 13.26 14.65 19.16
N THR A 331 14.30 15.42 19.34
CA THR A 331 14.24 16.80 19.84
C THR A 331 14.80 17.76 18.83
N GLY A 332 14.39 19.01 18.91
CA GLY A 332 14.96 20.04 18.05
C GLY A 332 14.06 21.25 17.89
N SER A 333 14.42 22.06 16.91
CA SER A 333 13.70 23.30 16.63
C SER A 333 13.74 23.69 15.15
N TYR A 334 12.81 24.54 14.80
CA TYR A 334 12.77 25.30 13.56
C TYR A 334 12.47 26.76 13.86
N THR A 335 13.11 27.69 13.15
CA THR A 335 12.72 29.12 13.20
C THR A 335 12.78 29.68 11.78
N GLY A 336 11.65 30.18 11.33
CA GLY A 336 11.50 30.76 10.00
C GLY A 336 10.03 30.85 9.56
N PRO A 337 9.77 31.27 8.34
CA PRO A 337 8.43 31.29 7.79
C PRO A 337 7.95 29.86 7.54
N ILE A 338 6.70 29.53 7.87
CA ILE A 338 6.04 28.35 7.36
C ILE A 338 5.37 28.77 6.06
N VAL A 339 5.86 28.25 4.95
CA VAL A 339 5.23 28.46 3.66
C VAL A 339 3.96 27.61 3.61
N VAL A 340 2.84 28.28 3.83
CA VAL A 340 1.53 27.65 3.75
C VAL A 340 1.13 27.59 2.28
N GLN A 341 1.04 26.37 1.79
CA GLN A 341 0.49 26.11 0.47
C GLN A 341 -1.00 25.82 0.63
N ASP A 342 -1.85 26.60 -0.03
CA ASP A 342 -3.31 26.46 -0.02
C ASP A 342 -3.94 26.67 1.37
N ALA A 343 -3.71 27.87 1.96
CA ALA A 343 -4.45 28.30 3.14
C ALA A 343 -5.95 28.05 2.95
N PRO A 344 -6.67 27.47 3.94
CA PRO A 344 -8.08 27.23 3.81
C PRO A 344 -8.77 28.58 3.54
N LYS A 345 -9.07 28.84 2.30
CA LYS A 345 -10.11 29.82 1.98
C LYS A 345 -11.37 29.18 2.54
N VAL A 346 -12.22 29.96 3.19
CA VAL A 346 -13.58 29.52 3.51
C VAL A 346 -14.20 29.09 2.20
N ILE A 347 -14.13 27.80 1.91
CA ILE A 347 -14.72 27.25 0.70
C ILE A 347 -16.16 27.02 1.07
N GLU A 348 -17.04 27.88 0.56
CA GLU A 348 -18.46 27.55 0.50
C GLU A 348 -18.54 26.12 -0.04
N LYS A 349 -19.35 25.29 0.59
CA LYS A 349 -19.60 23.87 0.32
C LYS A 349 -19.22 23.51 -1.12
N ASN A 350 -18.13 22.80 -1.33
CA ASN A 350 -17.69 22.44 -2.66
C ASN A 350 -18.72 21.50 -3.27
N GLU A 351 -19.60 22.04 -4.09
CA GLU A 351 -20.38 21.25 -5.01
C GLU A 351 -19.40 20.76 -6.09
N TRP A 352 -18.83 19.58 -5.88
CA TRP A 352 -17.94 18.96 -6.84
C TRP A 352 -18.67 18.45 -8.08
N ASP A 353 -19.98 18.58 -8.08
CA ASP A 353 -20.83 18.19 -9.19
C ASP A 353 -20.64 19.15 -10.35
N LEU A 354 -20.61 18.63 -11.57
CA LEU A 354 -20.57 19.47 -12.76
C LEU A 354 -21.83 20.32 -12.83
N PRO A 355 -21.72 21.66 -12.93
CA PRO A 355 -22.87 22.51 -13.12
C PRO A 355 -23.47 22.41 -14.54
N GLU A 356 -22.62 22.05 -15.51
CA GLU A 356 -22.94 21.94 -16.94
C GLU A 356 -21.99 20.93 -17.59
N ASP A 357 -22.22 20.62 -18.87
CA ASP A 357 -21.32 19.75 -19.63
C ASP A 357 -19.89 20.34 -19.68
N LEU A 358 -18.89 19.50 -19.46
CA LEU A 358 -17.47 19.88 -19.46
C LEU A 358 -16.78 19.41 -20.74
N GLU A 359 -16.29 20.35 -21.53
CA GLU A 359 -15.35 20.07 -22.61
C GLU A 359 -13.93 20.06 -22.05
N MET A 360 -13.36 18.88 -21.89
CA MET A 360 -12.01 18.73 -21.32
C MET A 360 -10.94 19.01 -22.36
N THR A 361 -9.95 19.80 -21.96
CA THR A 361 -8.81 20.15 -22.80
C THR A 361 -7.51 19.80 -22.12
N PHE A 362 -6.57 19.25 -22.90
CA PHE A 362 -5.27 18.82 -22.39
C PHE A 362 -4.15 19.56 -23.15
N ASP A 363 -3.35 20.32 -22.39
CA ASP A 363 -2.18 20.98 -22.95
C ASP A 363 -1.04 19.96 -23.13
N ALA A 364 -0.69 19.69 -24.38
CA ALA A 364 0.33 18.70 -24.74
C ALA A 364 1.72 18.97 -24.12
N GLN A 365 2.03 20.19 -23.67
CA GLN A 365 3.32 20.53 -23.06
C GLN A 365 3.35 20.17 -21.55
N ASN A 366 2.20 20.09 -20.90
CA ASN A 366 2.07 19.90 -19.46
C ASN A 366 1.39 18.57 -19.08
N ILE A 367 1.12 17.70 -20.05
CA ILE A 367 0.46 16.41 -19.81
C ILE A 367 1.50 15.33 -19.52
N LYS A 368 1.26 14.59 -18.43
CA LYS A 368 1.78 13.23 -18.26
C LYS A 368 0.69 12.25 -18.64
N THR A 369 0.87 11.53 -19.74
CA THR A 369 0.10 10.35 -20.04
C THR A 369 0.85 9.15 -19.51
N GLN A 370 0.24 8.41 -18.59
CA GLN A 370 0.79 7.17 -18.08
C GLN A 370 -0.16 6.05 -18.47
N VAL A 371 0.41 4.97 -18.98
CA VAL A 371 -0.33 3.75 -19.24
C VAL A 371 0.15 2.71 -18.24
N MET A 372 -0.68 2.37 -17.30
CA MET A 372 -0.40 1.35 -16.30
C MET A 372 -1.25 0.13 -16.61
N GLY A 373 -0.59 -0.95 -16.98
CA GLY A 373 -1.29 -2.21 -17.14
C GLY A 373 -1.29 -2.97 -15.83
N SER A 374 -2.43 -3.51 -15.44
CA SER A 374 -2.52 -4.38 -14.28
C SER A 374 -3.69 -5.35 -14.38
N LYS A 375 -3.57 -6.45 -13.66
CA LYS A 375 -4.55 -7.52 -13.60
C LYS A 375 -5.52 -7.32 -12.44
N TYR A 376 -6.23 -6.19 -12.40
CA TYR A 376 -6.97 -5.82 -11.20
C TYR A 376 -8.33 -6.50 -11.01
N THR A 377 -8.98 -7.01 -12.02
CA THR A 377 -10.42 -7.14 -11.88
C THR A 377 -11.08 -8.37 -12.45
N VAL A 378 -10.45 -9.08 -13.38
CA VAL A 378 -11.05 -10.26 -14.00
C VAL A 378 -9.99 -11.28 -14.30
N SER A 379 -10.33 -12.54 -14.13
CA SER A 379 -9.38 -13.64 -14.20
C SER A 379 -8.62 -13.74 -15.52
N ASP A 380 -9.20 -13.32 -16.65
CA ASP A 380 -8.62 -13.47 -17.99
C ASP A 380 -8.49 -12.13 -18.72
N ALA A 381 -8.36 -11.03 -17.98
CA ALA A 381 -8.32 -9.70 -18.57
C ALA A 381 -7.16 -8.86 -18.02
N TYR A 382 -6.77 -7.88 -18.79
CA TYR A 382 -5.75 -6.91 -18.51
C TYR A 382 -6.33 -5.51 -18.54
N THR A 383 -6.19 -4.75 -17.45
CA THR A 383 -6.71 -3.39 -17.37
C THR A 383 -5.63 -2.39 -17.73
N TRP A 384 -5.91 -1.56 -18.71
CA TRP A 384 -5.09 -0.41 -19.06
C TRP A 384 -5.67 0.84 -18.44
N GLN A 385 -4.88 1.57 -17.67
CA GLN A 385 -5.24 2.87 -17.12
C GLN A 385 -4.51 3.98 -17.87
N PHE A 386 -5.26 4.86 -18.52
CA PHE A 386 -4.75 6.10 -19.08
C PHE A 386 -4.90 7.20 -18.04
N GLN A 387 -3.81 7.92 -17.78
CA GLN A 387 -3.79 9.03 -16.84
C GLN A 387 -3.42 10.32 -17.60
N PHE A 388 -4.36 11.22 -17.71
CA PHE A 388 -4.16 12.54 -18.29
C PHE A 388 -4.02 13.54 -17.14
N LEU A 389 -2.77 13.87 -16.79
CA LEU A 389 -2.45 14.67 -15.63
C LEU A 389 -1.84 16.00 -16.12
N GLN A 390 -2.50 17.10 -15.84
CA GLN A 390 -1.99 18.44 -16.12
C GLN A 390 -1.39 19.05 -14.84
N TYR A 391 -0.28 19.77 -15.02
CA TYR A 391 0.43 20.44 -13.94
C TYR A 391 0.72 21.88 -14.35
N ASN A 392 0.66 22.80 -13.39
CA ASN A 392 1.16 24.14 -13.58
C ASN A 392 2.70 24.20 -13.50
N GLU A 393 3.28 25.40 -13.66
CA GLU A 393 4.73 25.64 -13.57
C GLU A 393 5.36 25.22 -12.22
N ASN A 394 4.56 25.12 -11.16
CA ASN A 394 4.97 24.70 -9.82
C ASN A 394 4.70 23.21 -9.56
N TRP A 395 4.47 22.39 -10.57
CA TRP A 395 4.19 20.97 -10.51
C TRP A 395 2.94 20.60 -9.67
N ARG A 396 1.96 21.52 -9.60
CA ARG A 396 0.67 21.26 -8.98
C ARG A 396 -0.36 20.89 -10.04
N TYR A 397 -1.34 20.10 -9.62
CA TYR A 397 -2.47 19.81 -10.49
C TYR A 397 -3.15 21.09 -10.94
N ALA A 398 -3.44 21.18 -12.23
CA ALA A 398 -4.08 22.32 -12.85
C ALA A 398 -4.96 21.86 -14.02
N GLY A 399 -6.08 22.57 -14.26
CA GLY A 399 -6.98 22.21 -15.34
C GLY A 399 -7.58 20.82 -15.21
N ASP A 400 -7.79 20.18 -16.34
CA ASP A 400 -8.46 18.88 -16.41
C ASP A 400 -7.52 17.73 -16.09
N GLN A 401 -8.01 16.79 -15.28
CA GLN A 401 -7.39 15.51 -14.97
C GLN A 401 -8.37 14.40 -15.35
N LEU A 402 -7.91 13.38 -16.05
CA LEU A 402 -8.77 12.27 -16.47
C LEU A 402 -8.05 10.94 -16.27
N TYR A 403 -8.77 9.99 -15.75
CA TYR A 403 -8.35 8.60 -15.60
C TYR A 403 -9.34 7.75 -16.35
N ILE A 404 -8.87 6.93 -17.28
CA ILE A 404 -9.69 6.00 -18.06
C ILE A 404 -9.12 4.60 -17.87
N GLU A 405 -9.95 3.64 -17.49
CA GLU A 405 -9.56 2.25 -17.40
C GLU A 405 -10.31 1.43 -18.45
N ILE A 406 -9.58 0.79 -19.37
CA ILE A 406 -10.13 -0.15 -20.36
C ILE A 406 -9.67 -1.57 -20.07
N VAL A 407 -10.49 -2.54 -20.44
CA VAL A 407 -10.25 -3.97 -20.19
C VAL A 407 -9.95 -4.67 -21.51
N ASN A 408 -8.76 -5.27 -21.61
CA ASN A 408 -8.29 -6.03 -22.76
C ASN A 408 -8.03 -7.50 -22.41
N ASN A 409 -7.75 -8.35 -23.39
CA ASN A 409 -7.31 -9.73 -23.17
C ASN A 409 -5.92 -9.76 -22.53
N LEU A 410 -5.62 -10.84 -21.79
CA LEU A 410 -4.31 -11.03 -21.16
C LEU A 410 -3.14 -11.10 -22.16
N ASP A 411 -3.37 -11.65 -23.35
CA ASP A 411 -2.36 -11.80 -24.41
C ASP A 411 -2.00 -10.44 -25.04
N GLU A 412 -2.73 -9.38 -24.72
CA GLU A 412 -2.59 -8.03 -25.29
C GLU A 412 -2.01 -7.07 -24.24
N THR A 413 -0.91 -7.49 -23.62
CA THR A 413 -0.30 -6.78 -22.49
C THR A 413 0.75 -5.73 -22.90
N GLU A 414 1.20 -5.73 -24.15
CA GLU A 414 2.25 -4.82 -24.59
C GLU A 414 1.74 -3.42 -24.94
N GLU A 415 0.53 -3.34 -25.49
CA GLU A 415 -0.10 -2.08 -25.92
C GLU A 415 -1.61 -2.13 -25.70
N PRO A 416 -2.27 -0.98 -25.42
CA PRO A 416 -3.72 -0.94 -25.41
C PRO A 416 -4.28 -1.23 -26.81
N VAL A 417 -5.30 -2.06 -26.86
CA VAL A 417 -5.93 -2.43 -28.13
C VAL A 417 -6.79 -1.28 -28.65
N PRO A 418 -6.63 -0.85 -29.89
CA PRO A 418 -7.54 0.12 -30.50
C PRO A 418 -8.98 -0.41 -30.57
N GLY A 419 -9.95 0.45 -30.28
CA GLY A 419 -11.37 0.08 -30.30
C GLY A 419 -12.26 1.08 -29.57
N VAL A 420 -13.55 0.77 -29.53
CA VAL A 420 -14.54 1.52 -28.76
C VAL A 420 -14.90 0.74 -27.51
N TYR A 421 -14.76 1.38 -26.35
CA TYR A 421 -15.00 0.79 -25.04
C TYR A 421 -16.14 1.53 -24.35
N LYS A 422 -17.24 0.85 -24.09
CA LYS A 422 -18.38 1.42 -23.35
C LYS A 422 -18.16 1.26 -21.86
N ILE A 423 -18.59 2.24 -21.09
CA ILE A 423 -18.60 2.17 -19.63
C ILE A 423 -19.48 1.00 -19.18
N SER A 424 -18.95 0.17 -18.31
CA SER A 424 -19.64 -1.00 -17.76
C SER A 424 -19.10 -1.34 -16.36
N ASP A 425 -19.97 -1.86 -15.53
CA ASP A 425 -19.65 -2.45 -14.22
C ASP A 425 -19.28 -3.95 -14.33
N SER A 426 -19.46 -4.56 -15.50
CA SER A 426 -19.18 -5.99 -15.73
C SER A 426 -17.69 -6.34 -15.73
N ASN A 427 -16.81 -5.34 -15.98
CA ASN A 427 -15.38 -5.53 -16.18
C ASN A 427 -15.01 -6.57 -17.27
N GLU A 428 -15.87 -6.78 -18.25
CA GLU A 428 -15.62 -7.69 -19.37
C GLU A 428 -14.60 -7.08 -20.36
N VAL A 429 -13.88 -7.95 -21.06
CA VAL A 429 -12.99 -7.56 -22.15
C VAL A 429 -13.77 -6.73 -23.20
N GLY A 430 -13.17 -5.61 -23.62
CA GLY A 430 -13.81 -4.67 -24.57
C GLY A 430 -14.69 -3.62 -23.89
N THR A 431 -14.69 -3.52 -22.57
CA THR A 431 -15.40 -2.47 -21.83
C THR A 431 -14.42 -1.45 -21.22
N ALA A 432 -14.92 -0.25 -20.92
CA ALA A 432 -14.28 0.69 -20.00
C ALA A 432 -14.91 0.54 -18.62
N ARG A 433 -14.09 0.54 -17.58
CA ARG A 433 -14.56 0.33 -16.21
C ARG A 433 -15.37 1.51 -15.72
N MET A 434 -16.58 1.23 -15.24
CA MET A 434 -17.39 2.22 -14.54
C MET A 434 -16.59 2.82 -13.37
N GLY A 435 -16.67 4.11 -13.23
CA GLY A 435 -15.98 4.85 -12.20
C GLY A 435 -16.73 4.88 -10.87
N THR A 436 -15.96 5.06 -9.81
CA THR A 436 -16.46 5.53 -8.51
C THR A 436 -15.63 6.72 -8.06
N TYR A 437 -16.22 7.62 -7.30
CA TYR A 437 -15.50 8.75 -6.72
C TYR A 437 -15.96 8.99 -5.29
N LYS A 438 -15.02 8.85 -4.35
CA LYS A 438 -15.27 9.12 -2.93
C LYS A 438 -14.78 10.52 -2.59
N ARG A 439 -15.68 11.38 -2.13
CA ARG A 439 -15.43 12.78 -1.83
C ARG A 439 -14.94 13.01 -0.41
N ASP A 440 -15.00 11.99 0.43
CA ASP A 440 -14.76 12.00 1.88
C ASP A 440 -13.38 11.46 2.30
N THR A 441 -12.51 11.16 1.34
CA THR A 441 -11.22 10.51 1.62
C THR A 441 -10.02 11.41 1.31
N GLY A 442 -9.79 12.44 2.09
CA GLY A 442 -8.59 13.28 1.97
C GLY A 442 -8.74 14.48 1.03
N VAL A 443 -7.63 15.11 0.67
CA VAL A 443 -7.53 16.45 0.09
C VAL A 443 -8.36 16.67 -1.17
N ASP A 444 -8.35 15.69 -2.07
CA ASP A 444 -9.00 15.80 -3.38
C ASP A 444 -9.94 14.64 -3.68
N GLY A 445 -10.30 13.88 -2.66
CA GLY A 445 -11.05 12.64 -2.84
C GLY A 445 -10.26 11.57 -3.61
N PHE A 446 -10.87 10.40 -3.76
CA PHE A 446 -10.27 9.28 -4.45
C PHE A 446 -11.25 8.63 -5.43
N GLY A 447 -10.77 8.40 -6.66
CA GLY A 447 -11.54 7.71 -7.70
C GLY A 447 -10.95 6.35 -8.04
N THR A 448 -11.83 5.43 -8.50
CA THR A 448 -11.43 4.16 -9.12
C THR A 448 -12.15 4.01 -10.45
N GLY A 449 -11.62 3.20 -11.37
CA GLY A 449 -12.17 3.07 -12.71
C GLY A 449 -11.99 4.34 -13.53
N THR A 450 -13.01 4.74 -14.27
CA THR A 450 -12.98 5.93 -15.12
C THR A 450 -13.57 7.13 -14.38
N TYR A 451 -12.75 8.16 -14.13
CA TYR A 451 -13.16 9.35 -13.38
C TYR A 451 -12.38 10.59 -13.81
N PHE A 452 -12.87 11.77 -13.46
CA PHE A 452 -12.23 13.04 -13.73
C PHE A 452 -12.09 13.91 -12.49
N LYS A 453 -11.19 14.90 -12.58
CA LYS A 453 -11.03 16.02 -11.67
C LYS A 453 -10.78 17.28 -12.48
N HIS A 454 -11.29 18.41 -12.05
CA HIS A 454 -11.02 19.71 -12.63
C HIS A 454 -10.50 20.67 -11.58
N TYR A 455 -9.32 21.25 -11.82
CA TYR A 455 -8.66 22.19 -10.92
C TYR A 455 -8.65 23.58 -11.52
N ASP A 456 -9.08 24.55 -10.73
CA ASP A 456 -8.96 25.97 -11.02
C ASP A 456 -7.96 26.59 -10.03
N GLU A 457 -6.86 27.15 -10.56
CA GLU A 457 -5.76 27.72 -9.77
C GLU A 457 -5.23 26.79 -8.66
N GLY A 458 -5.14 25.49 -8.91
CA GLY A 458 -4.68 24.50 -7.94
C GLY A 458 -5.73 24.03 -6.94
N THR A 459 -6.95 24.51 -7.02
CA THR A 459 -8.09 24.10 -6.15
C THR A 459 -9.00 23.17 -6.94
N LEU A 460 -9.31 22.00 -6.38
CA LEU A 460 -10.32 21.10 -6.96
C LEU A 460 -11.69 21.77 -6.99
N ARG A 461 -12.27 21.91 -8.19
CA ARG A 461 -13.58 22.51 -8.40
C ARG A 461 -14.65 21.46 -8.63
N TRP A 462 -14.39 20.55 -9.57
CA TRP A 462 -15.31 19.51 -9.95
C TRP A 462 -14.61 18.16 -9.99
N ALA A 463 -15.33 17.13 -9.62
CA ALA A 463 -14.85 15.76 -9.73
C ALA A 463 -16.04 14.81 -9.78
N GLY A 464 -15.90 13.77 -10.58
CA GLY A 464 -16.94 12.75 -10.72
C GLY A 464 -16.43 11.52 -11.42
N ALA A 465 -17.28 10.51 -11.44
CA ALA A 465 -16.99 9.22 -12.04
C ALA A 465 -17.87 8.98 -13.26
N ALA A 466 -17.32 8.33 -14.28
CA ALA A 466 -18.09 7.89 -15.45
C ALA A 466 -19.02 6.76 -15.07
N THR A 467 -20.32 6.97 -15.26
CA THR A 467 -21.36 5.95 -15.03
C THR A 467 -21.95 5.43 -16.33
N ASP A 468 -21.78 6.15 -17.45
CA ASP A 468 -22.18 5.76 -18.79
C ASP A 468 -21.29 6.47 -19.82
N GLY A 469 -21.41 6.10 -21.09
CA GLY A 469 -20.68 6.68 -22.19
C GLY A 469 -19.63 5.73 -22.78
N GLU A 470 -18.73 6.30 -23.59
CA GLU A 470 -17.73 5.49 -24.29
C GLU A 470 -16.42 6.23 -24.52
N VAL A 471 -15.37 5.47 -24.73
CA VAL A 471 -14.07 5.96 -25.19
C VAL A 471 -13.64 5.20 -26.44
N GLU A 472 -13.18 5.91 -27.45
CA GLU A 472 -12.55 5.37 -28.65
C GLU A 472 -11.03 5.54 -28.54
N VAL A 473 -10.30 4.45 -28.66
CA VAL A 473 -8.84 4.40 -28.70
C VAL A 473 -8.41 4.05 -30.13
N THR A 474 -7.67 4.93 -30.77
CA THR A 474 -7.13 4.75 -32.12
C THR A 474 -5.63 4.82 -32.11
N LYS A 475 -4.92 3.85 -32.70
CA LYS A 475 -3.48 3.93 -32.96
C LYS A 475 -3.22 4.53 -34.34
N ASN A 476 -2.49 5.61 -34.42
CA ASN A 476 -2.19 6.33 -35.64
C ASN A 476 -0.98 5.69 -36.37
N ASP A 477 -0.85 5.98 -37.67
CA ASP A 477 0.25 5.46 -38.50
C ASP A 477 1.65 5.92 -38.05
N ASP A 478 1.74 7.04 -37.36
CA ASP A 478 2.98 7.58 -36.78
C ASP A 478 3.34 6.99 -35.41
N GLY A 479 2.53 6.07 -34.90
CA GLY A 479 2.71 5.42 -33.60
C GLY A 479 2.09 6.18 -32.41
N THR A 480 1.52 7.36 -32.63
CA THR A 480 0.75 8.06 -31.60
C THR A 480 -0.63 7.43 -31.41
N TYR A 481 -1.31 7.82 -30.34
CA TYR A 481 -2.68 7.41 -30.06
C TYR A 481 -3.61 8.62 -30.07
N THR A 482 -4.81 8.43 -30.60
CA THR A 482 -5.93 9.37 -30.43
C THR A 482 -6.94 8.72 -29.50
N ILE A 483 -7.30 9.41 -28.43
CA ILE A 483 -8.28 8.97 -27.45
C ILE A 483 -9.40 10.01 -27.44
N THR A 484 -10.59 9.60 -27.88
CA THR A 484 -11.81 10.42 -27.89
C THR A 484 -12.80 9.83 -26.92
N PHE A 485 -13.36 10.63 -26.04
CA PHE A 485 -14.27 10.16 -25.02
C PHE A 485 -15.47 11.08 -24.84
N ASP A 486 -16.59 10.50 -24.47
CA ASP A 486 -17.81 11.18 -24.08
C ASP A 486 -18.49 10.35 -22.98
N PHE A 487 -18.41 10.82 -21.74
CA PHE A 487 -18.87 10.15 -20.56
C PHE A 487 -19.95 10.95 -19.85
N LEU A 488 -20.85 10.25 -19.18
CA LEU A 488 -21.81 10.82 -18.24
C LEU A 488 -21.33 10.62 -16.81
N ASP A 489 -21.44 11.64 -15.99
CA ASP A 489 -21.20 11.54 -14.56
C ASP A 489 -22.39 10.90 -13.82
N GLY A 490 -22.21 10.54 -12.55
CA GLY A 490 -23.21 9.82 -11.76
C GLY A 490 -24.23 10.71 -11.04
N GLN A 491 -24.43 11.95 -11.49
CA GLN A 491 -25.40 12.87 -10.87
C GLN A 491 -26.85 12.48 -11.17
N GLU A 492 -27.81 13.02 -10.40
CA GLU A 492 -29.24 12.83 -10.64
C GLU A 492 -29.65 13.39 -12.02
N GLU A 493 -29.06 14.53 -12.41
CA GLU A 493 -29.10 15.08 -13.77
C GLU A 493 -27.71 14.94 -14.41
N PRO A 494 -27.40 13.82 -15.07
CA PRO A 494 -26.06 13.55 -15.57
C PRO A 494 -25.56 14.64 -16.51
N LYS A 495 -24.29 14.99 -16.35
CA LYS A 495 -23.59 15.92 -17.23
C LYS A 495 -22.52 15.18 -18.01
N HIS A 496 -22.28 15.66 -19.24
CA HIS A 496 -21.19 15.14 -20.06
C HIS A 496 -19.85 15.71 -19.61
N PHE A 497 -18.84 14.84 -19.56
CA PHE A 497 -17.44 15.27 -19.64
C PHE A 497 -16.78 14.54 -20.81
N LYS A 498 -16.29 15.31 -21.76
CA LYS A 498 -15.85 14.80 -23.06
C LYS A 498 -14.64 15.55 -23.58
N GLY A 499 -13.95 14.94 -24.52
CA GLY A 499 -12.81 15.54 -25.16
C GLY A 499 -12.09 14.58 -26.09
N THR A 500 -11.01 15.10 -26.69
CA THR A 500 -10.10 14.33 -27.54
C THR A 500 -8.67 14.70 -27.23
N TRP A 501 -7.82 13.68 -27.11
CA TRP A 501 -6.38 13.85 -26.99
C TRP A 501 -5.65 13.03 -28.05
N THR A 502 -4.51 13.56 -28.54
CA THR A 502 -3.62 12.83 -29.46
C THR A 502 -2.17 13.03 -29.04
N GLY A 503 -1.44 11.93 -28.91
CA GLY A 503 -0.03 11.97 -28.53
C GLY A 503 0.60 10.60 -28.31
N GLU A 504 1.82 10.58 -27.79
CA GLU A 504 2.52 9.36 -27.41
C GLU A 504 2.08 8.88 -26.03
N LEU A 505 1.86 7.57 -25.88
CA LEU A 505 1.60 6.94 -24.59
C LEU A 505 2.92 6.59 -23.93
N THR A 506 3.14 7.09 -22.72
CA THR A 506 4.33 6.78 -21.93
C THR A 506 4.01 5.72 -20.89
N ARG A 507 4.80 4.64 -20.88
CA ARG A 507 4.80 3.68 -19.76
C ARG A 507 5.71 4.20 -18.65
N PRO A 508 5.29 4.14 -17.38
CA PRO A 508 6.16 4.58 -16.29
C PRO A 508 7.40 3.68 -16.12
N TRP A 509 7.40 2.45 -16.63
CA TRP A 509 8.53 1.47 -16.55
C TRP A 509 8.45 0.43 -17.65
#